data_29872834ab95ac72b2340fcf310d8ed2
#
_entry.id   29872834ab95ac72b2340fcf310d8ed2
#
_cell.length_a   1.000
_cell.length_b   1.000
_cell.length_c   1.000
_cell.angle_alpha   90.00
_cell.angle_beta   90.00
_cell.angle_gamma   90.00
#
_symmetry.space_group_name_H-M   'P 1'
#
loop_
_entity.id
_entity.type
_entity.pdbx_description
1 polymer ?
#
loop_
_entity_poly.entity_id
_entity_poly.type
_entity_poly.pdbx_seq_one_letter_code
_entity_poly.pdbx_strand_id
1 'polypeptide(L)'
;MLLLPLPLEENPVIAISSMNLHDEIDLNKLPEHLAVIMDGNGRWAKQKGLFRSIGHENGTKAVREVVEACAELRIPYLTLYAFSTENWNRPKLEVELLMRLLVSSLRKEIKTLQDNNIKLNAIGNLAALPKKAFKELMGVIDKTKGNSGMTLTLALSYGSREEIVKTIQEISLKVKNNLISPEFIDESVINNHLYTRNLPDVDLLIRTSGEQRISNFLLWQIAYAELYFTETLWPDYTKNHLFEAILNYQKRERRFGKTSEQLNK
;
A
#
# COMPACT_ATOMS: atom_id res chain seq x y z
N MET A 1 43.49 58.24 -16.87
CA MET A 1 43.07 57.03 -17.64
C MET A 1 42.14 56.24 -16.73
N LEU A 2 40.83 56.54 -16.86
CA LEU A 2 39.76 55.92 -16.07
C LEU A 2 39.36 54.61 -16.71
N LEU A 3 39.54 53.50 -16.01
CA LEU A 3 39.03 52.19 -16.39
C LEU A 3 37.53 52.12 -16.09
N LEU A 4 36.71 51.97 -17.13
CA LEU A 4 35.27 51.63 -17.03
C LEU A 4 35.11 50.18 -16.61
N PRO A 5 34.19 49.85 -15.72
CA PRO A 5 33.88 48.47 -15.38
C PRO A 5 33.14 47.76 -16.52
N LEU A 6 33.54 46.51 -16.81
CA LEU A 6 32.87 45.62 -17.74
C LEU A 6 31.48 45.27 -17.24
N PRO A 7 30.48 45.10 -18.11
CA PRO A 7 29.14 44.66 -17.73
C PRO A 7 29.18 43.21 -17.21
N LEU A 8 28.53 42.96 -16.07
CA LEU A 8 28.27 41.62 -15.58
C LEU A 8 27.32 40.91 -16.53
N GLU A 9 27.80 39.84 -17.18
CA GLU A 9 26.92 38.93 -17.93
C GLU A 9 25.94 38.31 -16.93
N GLU A 10 24.65 38.64 -17.11
CA GLU A 10 23.54 37.96 -16.45
C GLU A 10 23.53 36.51 -16.97
N ASN A 11 23.96 35.56 -16.15
CA ASN A 11 23.69 34.15 -16.41
C ASN A 11 22.17 33.94 -16.58
N PRO A 12 21.70 33.37 -17.67
CA PRO A 12 20.29 33.03 -17.80
C PRO A 12 20.01 31.93 -16.76
N VAL A 13 19.25 32.28 -15.73
CA VAL A 13 18.60 31.28 -14.86
C VAL A 13 17.69 30.49 -15.79
N ILE A 14 18.18 29.33 -16.24
CA ILE A 14 17.36 28.35 -16.93
C ILE A 14 16.26 27.98 -15.91
N ALA A 15 15.07 28.54 -16.13
CA ALA A 15 13.89 28.07 -15.47
C ALA A 15 13.71 26.61 -15.88
N ILE A 16 14.15 25.69 -15.02
CA ILE A 16 13.80 24.29 -15.13
C ILE A 16 12.29 24.29 -14.96
N SER A 17 11.59 24.24 -16.11
CA SER A 17 10.17 23.92 -16.15
C SER A 17 9.99 22.70 -15.26
N SER A 18 9.20 22.82 -14.20
CA SER A 18 8.85 21.70 -13.35
C SER A 18 8.09 20.71 -14.21
N MET A 19 8.80 19.78 -14.86
CA MET A 19 8.18 18.66 -15.55
C MET A 19 7.30 17.97 -14.51
N ASN A 20 6.03 17.81 -14.86
CA ASN A 20 5.09 17.13 -13.99
C ASN A 20 5.48 15.64 -14.01
N LEU A 21 5.92 15.09 -12.89
CA LEU A 21 6.34 13.68 -12.77
C LEU A 21 5.32 12.70 -13.34
N HIS A 22 4.04 13.07 -13.30
CA HIS A 22 2.96 12.31 -13.92
C HIS A 22 3.19 12.09 -15.43
N ASP A 23 3.69 13.08 -16.13
CA ASP A 23 3.86 13.03 -17.59
C ASP A 23 5.07 12.17 -18.03
N GLU A 24 5.95 11.84 -17.07
CA GLU A 24 7.10 10.94 -17.28
C GLU A 24 6.72 9.46 -17.11
N ILE A 25 5.56 9.14 -16.52
CA ILE A 25 5.14 7.77 -16.25
C ILE A 25 4.69 7.07 -17.53
N ASP A 26 5.32 5.94 -17.85
CA ASP A 26 4.88 5.04 -18.91
C ASP A 26 3.66 4.22 -18.43
N LEU A 27 2.48 4.55 -18.93
CA LEU A 27 1.23 3.89 -18.53
C LEU A 27 1.16 2.41 -18.92
N ASN A 28 2.05 1.93 -19.82
CA ASN A 28 2.13 0.51 -20.19
C ASN A 28 3.03 -0.31 -19.26
N LYS A 29 3.75 0.34 -18.33
CA LYS A 29 4.69 -0.29 -17.39
C LYS A 29 4.31 -0.04 -15.94
N LEU A 30 3.03 0.12 -15.66
CA LEU A 30 2.54 0.28 -14.29
C LEU A 30 2.57 -1.05 -13.53
N PRO A 31 2.77 -1.03 -12.20
CA PRO A 31 2.53 -2.21 -11.38
C PRO A 31 1.04 -2.57 -11.42
N GLU A 32 0.72 -3.86 -11.57
CA GLU A 32 -0.66 -4.34 -11.45
C GLU A 32 -1.13 -4.25 -10.00
N HIS A 33 -0.27 -4.63 -9.05
CA HIS A 33 -0.57 -4.58 -7.61
C HIS A 33 0.51 -3.80 -6.86
N LEU A 34 0.10 -2.68 -6.27
CA LEU A 34 0.91 -1.84 -5.41
C LEU A 34 0.54 -2.04 -3.95
N ALA A 35 1.53 -2.26 -3.07
CA ALA A 35 1.32 -2.38 -1.63
C ALA A 35 2.10 -1.30 -0.86
N VAL A 36 1.52 -0.78 0.24
CA VAL A 36 2.15 0.30 1.01
C VAL A 36 2.17 -0.01 2.50
N ILE A 37 3.37 0.08 3.11
CA ILE A 37 3.55 0.13 4.56
C ILE A 37 3.64 1.59 4.98
N MET A 38 2.57 2.08 5.57
CA MET A 38 2.34 3.48 5.97
C MET A 38 3.00 3.79 7.32
N ASP A 39 4.33 3.91 7.32
CA ASP A 39 5.11 4.13 8.54
C ASP A 39 5.51 5.60 8.70
N GLY A 40 5.74 6.03 9.97
CA GLY A 40 6.24 7.36 10.30
C GLY A 40 5.24 8.30 10.99
N ASN A 41 3.95 7.95 11.13
CA ASN A 41 2.93 8.80 11.76
C ASN A 41 3.36 9.29 13.16
N GLY A 42 3.89 8.39 13.99
CA GLY A 42 4.33 8.74 15.35
C GLY A 42 5.59 9.62 15.37
N ARG A 43 6.54 9.36 14.48
CA ARG A 43 7.78 10.16 14.36
C ARG A 43 7.46 11.57 13.86
N TRP A 44 6.60 11.70 12.87
CA TRP A 44 6.11 12.97 12.36
C TRP A 44 5.46 13.82 13.45
N ALA A 45 4.58 13.24 14.26
CA ALA A 45 3.94 13.94 15.37
C ALA A 45 4.99 14.39 16.41
N LYS A 46 5.94 13.51 16.76
CA LYS A 46 7.01 13.84 17.70
C LYS A 46 7.89 15.00 17.21
N GLN A 47 8.28 15.00 15.93
CA GLN A 47 9.09 16.08 15.33
C GLN A 47 8.36 17.45 15.39
N LYS A 48 7.03 17.45 15.36
CA LYS A 48 6.19 18.66 15.44
C LYS A 48 5.73 18.99 16.87
N GLY A 49 6.19 18.26 17.89
CA GLY A 49 5.76 18.46 19.27
C GLY A 49 4.28 18.11 19.51
N LEU A 50 3.70 17.26 18.67
CA LEU A 50 2.28 16.88 18.70
C LEU A 50 2.08 15.47 19.29
N PHE A 51 0.86 15.20 19.75
CA PHE A 51 0.48 13.85 20.16
C PHE A 51 0.47 12.90 18.97
N ARG A 52 0.83 11.63 19.21
CA ARG A 52 0.88 10.56 18.19
C ARG A 52 -0.43 10.40 17.42
N SER A 53 -1.56 10.65 18.06
CA SER A 53 -2.89 10.66 17.47
C SER A 53 -3.02 11.62 16.28
N ILE A 54 -2.44 12.82 16.41
CA ILE A 54 -2.47 13.84 15.35
C ILE A 54 -1.67 13.38 14.13
N GLY A 55 -0.57 12.63 14.33
CA GLY A 55 0.15 12.00 13.23
C GLY A 55 -0.72 11.01 12.44
N HIS A 56 -1.49 10.17 13.11
CA HIS A 56 -2.42 9.25 12.45
C HIS A 56 -3.56 9.97 11.73
N GLU A 57 -4.11 11.05 12.29
CA GLU A 57 -5.12 11.87 11.63
C GLU A 57 -4.58 12.53 10.35
N ASN A 58 -3.37 13.07 10.40
CA ASN A 58 -2.73 13.65 9.20
C ASN A 58 -2.37 12.57 8.17
N GLY A 59 -1.99 11.38 8.61
CA GLY A 59 -1.75 10.24 7.71
C GLY A 59 -2.97 9.85 6.86
N THR A 60 -4.21 10.19 7.26
CA THR A 60 -5.39 9.94 6.42
C THR A 60 -5.42 10.78 5.15
N LYS A 61 -4.78 11.97 5.15
CA LYS A 61 -4.65 12.81 3.94
C LYS A 61 -3.74 12.13 2.92
N ALA A 62 -2.61 11.60 3.38
CA ALA A 62 -1.69 10.84 2.51
C ALA A 62 -2.36 9.57 1.94
N VAL A 63 -3.21 8.89 2.73
CA VAL A 63 -4.03 7.77 2.19
C VAL A 63 -4.87 8.23 1.02
N ARG A 64 -5.58 9.36 1.15
CA ARG A 64 -6.44 9.89 0.08
C ARG A 64 -5.61 10.22 -1.17
N GLU A 65 -4.51 10.95 -1.03
CA GLU A 65 -3.64 11.30 -2.16
C GLU A 65 -3.12 10.07 -2.91
N VAL A 66 -2.68 9.05 -2.18
CA VAL A 66 -2.19 7.80 -2.79
C VAL A 66 -3.31 7.02 -3.48
N VAL A 67 -4.50 6.93 -2.86
CA VAL A 67 -5.67 6.26 -3.44
C VAL A 67 -6.12 6.96 -4.72
N GLU A 68 -6.26 8.29 -4.69
CA GLU A 68 -6.66 9.08 -5.85
C GLU A 68 -5.62 8.99 -6.98
N ALA A 69 -4.33 9.08 -6.66
CA ALA A 69 -3.26 8.96 -7.66
C ALA A 69 -3.21 7.55 -8.30
N CYS A 70 -3.39 6.48 -7.51
CA CYS A 70 -3.48 5.12 -8.05
C CYS A 70 -4.70 4.95 -8.96
N ALA A 71 -5.86 5.52 -8.59
CA ALA A 71 -7.06 5.48 -9.42
C ALA A 71 -6.89 6.30 -10.72
N GLU A 72 -6.25 7.47 -10.66
CA GLU A 72 -5.90 8.31 -11.82
C GLU A 72 -5.00 7.56 -12.80
N LEU A 73 -3.97 6.86 -12.31
CA LEU A 73 -3.07 6.03 -13.10
C LEU A 73 -3.70 4.70 -13.53
N ARG A 74 -4.91 4.38 -13.08
CA ARG A 74 -5.61 3.10 -13.34
C ARG A 74 -4.83 1.87 -12.86
N ILE A 75 -4.11 1.99 -11.72
CA ILE A 75 -3.51 0.84 -11.06
C ILE A 75 -4.64 -0.07 -10.56
N PRO A 76 -4.69 -1.36 -10.97
CA PRO A 76 -5.86 -2.20 -10.67
C PRO A 76 -6.00 -2.55 -9.19
N TYR A 77 -4.88 -2.75 -8.47
CA TYR A 77 -4.89 -3.21 -7.08
C TYR A 77 -3.97 -2.36 -6.20
N LEU A 78 -4.51 -1.87 -5.08
CA LEU A 78 -3.76 -1.17 -4.05
C LEU A 78 -4.02 -1.81 -2.70
N THR A 79 -2.98 -2.28 -1.99
CA THR A 79 -3.10 -2.80 -0.63
C THR A 79 -2.38 -1.91 0.37
N LEU A 80 -3.11 -1.44 1.39
CA LEU A 80 -2.58 -0.57 2.45
C LEU A 80 -2.46 -1.35 3.76
N TYR A 81 -1.28 -1.33 4.40
CA TYR A 81 -1.07 -1.93 5.72
C TYR A 81 -1.62 -1.00 6.80
N ALA A 82 -2.92 -1.10 7.06
CA ALA A 82 -3.62 -0.17 7.94
C ALA A 82 -3.52 -0.53 9.44
N PHE A 83 -3.49 -1.85 9.79
CA PHE A 83 -3.36 -2.31 11.17
C PHE A 83 -2.80 -3.72 11.23
N SER A 84 -1.60 -3.90 11.81
CA SER A 84 -0.96 -5.21 11.94
C SER A 84 -1.44 -5.96 13.19
N THR A 85 -1.22 -7.29 13.22
CA THR A 85 -1.46 -8.12 14.43
C THR A 85 -0.63 -7.64 15.61
N GLU A 86 0.60 -7.18 15.39
CA GLU A 86 1.49 -6.67 16.42
C GLU A 86 0.98 -5.35 17.02
N ASN A 87 0.16 -4.59 16.30
CA ASN A 87 -0.40 -3.32 16.79
C ASN A 87 -1.39 -3.49 17.95
N TRP A 88 -1.96 -4.70 18.15
CA TRP A 88 -2.77 -5.00 19.31
C TRP A 88 -2.00 -4.90 20.65
N ASN A 89 -0.66 -5.03 20.60
CA ASN A 89 0.22 -4.89 21.77
C ASN A 89 0.50 -3.41 22.14
N ARG A 90 -0.02 -2.45 21.38
CA ARG A 90 0.10 -1.02 21.70
C ARG A 90 -0.77 -0.64 22.90
N PRO A 91 -0.50 0.51 23.54
CA PRO A 91 -1.37 1.00 24.61
C PRO A 91 -2.84 1.02 24.18
N LYS A 92 -3.73 0.53 25.07
CA LYS A 92 -5.16 0.35 24.78
C LYS A 92 -5.82 1.62 24.21
N LEU A 93 -5.48 2.79 24.77
CA LEU A 93 -6.00 4.08 24.30
C LEU A 93 -5.60 4.39 22.85
N GLU A 94 -4.37 4.01 22.44
CA GLU A 94 -3.92 4.18 21.05
C GLU A 94 -4.71 3.26 20.11
N VAL A 95 -4.89 1.99 20.48
CA VAL A 95 -5.67 1.02 19.70
C VAL A 95 -7.11 1.49 19.53
N GLU A 96 -7.76 1.94 20.59
CA GLU A 96 -9.14 2.46 20.55
C GLU A 96 -9.25 3.70 19.64
N LEU A 97 -8.24 4.57 19.68
CA LEU A 97 -8.20 5.75 18.81
C LEU A 97 -8.05 5.35 17.34
N LEU A 98 -7.14 4.40 17.02
CA LEU A 98 -6.96 3.91 15.66
C LEU A 98 -8.24 3.26 15.12
N MET A 99 -8.97 2.51 15.93
CA MET A 99 -10.25 1.91 15.52
C MET A 99 -11.34 2.97 15.29
N ARG A 100 -11.37 4.04 16.11
CA ARG A 100 -12.27 5.19 15.89
C ARG A 100 -11.91 5.94 14.61
N LEU A 101 -10.62 6.13 14.34
CA LEU A 101 -10.15 6.79 13.13
C LEU A 101 -10.51 5.97 11.89
N LEU A 102 -10.31 4.64 11.93
CA LEU A 102 -10.75 3.74 10.85
C LEU A 102 -12.24 3.92 10.53
N VAL A 103 -13.10 3.83 11.55
CA VAL A 103 -14.57 4.00 11.38
C VAL A 103 -14.92 5.36 10.78
N SER A 104 -14.27 6.43 11.28
CA SER A 104 -14.50 7.79 10.78
C SER A 104 -14.07 7.94 9.33
N SER A 105 -12.89 7.40 8.97
CA SER A 105 -12.36 7.47 7.60
C SER A 105 -13.24 6.66 6.64
N LEU A 106 -13.63 5.45 6.99
CA LEU A 106 -14.53 4.63 6.16
C LEU A 106 -15.82 5.37 5.81
N ARG A 107 -16.44 6.08 6.77
CA ARG A 107 -17.66 6.87 6.53
C ARG A 107 -17.44 8.06 5.62
N LYS A 108 -16.33 8.76 5.82
CA LYS A 108 -16.03 9.99 5.05
C LYS A 108 -15.68 9.66 3.60
N GLU A 109 -15.03 8.53 3.35
CA GLU A 109 -14.47 8.20 2.05
C GLU A 109 -15.45 7.42 1.13
N ILE A 110 -16.65 7.01 1.59
CA ILE A 110 -17.62 6.29 0.77
C ILE A 110 -17.88 7.00 -0.56
N LYS A 111 -18.12 8.32 -0.51
CA LYS A 111 -18.38 9.11 -1.71
C LYS A 111 -17.18 9.12 -2.64
N THR A 112 -15.98 9.35 -2.11
CA THR A 112 -14.73 9.32 -2.88
C THR A 112 -14.52 7.97 -3.55
N LEU A 113 -14.77 6.85 -2.83
CA LEU A 113 -14.65 5.51 -3.39
C LEU A 113 -15.65 5.27 -4.54
N GLN A 114 -16.89 5.74 -4.41
CA GLN A 114 -17.92 5.61 -5.44
C GLN A 114 -17.62 6.49 -6.65
N ASP A 115 -17.30 7.76 -6.44
CA ASP A 115 -17.01 8.73 -7.51
C ASP A 115 -15.80 8.30 -8.37
N ASN A 116 -14.81 7.62 -7.76
CA ASN A 116 -13.62 7.10 -8.44
C ASN A 116 -13.75 5.62 -8.86
N ASN A 117 -14.94 5.03 -8.78
CA ASN A 117 -15.20 3.63 -9.15
C ASN A 117 -14.28 2.64 -8.41
N ILE A 118 -13.96 2.89 -7.13
CA ILE A 118 -13.08 2.08 -6.31
C ILE A 118 -13.87 1.07 -5.51
N LYS A 119 -13.51 -0.22 -5.62
CA LYS A 119 -14.04 -1.32 -4.82
C LYS A 119 -13.21 -1.47 -3.56
N LEU A 120 -13.85 -1.37 -2.39
CA LEU A 120 -13.18 -1.65 -1.12
C LEU A 120 -13.15 -3.15 -0.84
N ASN A 121 -12.00 -3.63 -0.40
CA ASN A 121 -11.75 -4.98 0.09
C ASN A 121 -11.00 -4.91 1.43
N ALA A 122 -11.00 -6.01 2.18
CA ALA A 122 -10.21 -6.11 3.40
C ALA A 122 -9.66 -7.53 3.58
N ILE A 123 -8.43 -7.62 4.12
CA ILE A 123 -7.74 -8.87 4.46
C ILE A 123 -7.28 -8.86 5.91
N GLY A 124 -7.08 -10.04 6.50
CA GLY A 124 -6.62 -10.25 7.86
C GLY A 124 -7.68 -10.87 8.76
N ASN A 125 -7.40 -10.90 10.06
CA ASN A 125 -8.33 -11.40 11.07
C ASN A 125 -9.41 -10.36 11.41
N LEU A 126 -10.37 -10.18 10.50
CA LEU A 126 -11.43 -9.17 10.64
C LEU A 126 -12.34 -9.44 11.84
N ALA A 127 -12.43 -10.70 12.30
CA ALA A 127 -13.23 -11.06 13.49
C ALA A 127 -12.65 -10.49 14.78
N ALA A 128 -11.35 -10.16 14.81
CA ALA A 128 -10.70 -9.51 15.96
C ALA A 128 -11.04 -8.02 16.09
N LEU A 129 -11.62 -7.41 15.06
CA LEU A 129 -12.00 -6.00 15.09
C LEU A 129 -13.17 -5.75 16.06
N PRO A 130 -13.22 -4.59 16.74
CA PRO A 130 -14.40 -4.21 17.51
C PRO A 130 -15.66 -4.26 16.64
N LYS A 131 -16.77 -4.75 17.18
CA LYS A 131 -18.05 -4.96 16.46
C LYS A 131 -18.47 -3.75 15.60
N LYS A 132 -18.27 -2.53 16.13
CA LYS A 132 -18.61 -1.29 15.42
C LYS A 132 -17.71 -1.09 14.19
N ALA A 133 -16.41 -1.33 14.30
CA ALA A 133 -15.45 -1.19 13.20
C ALA A 133 -15.72 -2.25 12.12
N PHE A 134 -15.95 -3.50 12.52
CA PHE A 134 -16.31 -4.58 11.61
C PHE A 134 -17.60 -4.29 10.84
N LYS A 135 -18.68 -3.87 11.54
CA LYS A 135 -19.96 -3.53 10.90
C LYS A 135 -19.82 -2.41 9.89
N GLU A 136 -19.07 -1.36 10.23
CA GLU A 136 -18.85 -0.22 9.33
C GLU A 136 -18.05 -0.64 8.08
N LEU A 137 -16.96 -1.39 8.29
CA LEU A 137 -16.13 -1.93 7.20
C LEU A 137 -16.97 -2.76 6.22
N MET A 138 -17.73 -3.73 6.73
CA MET A 138 -18.57 -4.58 5.89
C MET A 138 -19.64 -3.78 5.16
N GLY A 139 -20.20 -2.73 5.79
CA GLY A 139 -21.16 -1.83 5.16
C GLY A 139 -20.58 -1.04 3.99
N VAL A 140 -19.30 -0.62 4.06
CA VAL A 140 -18.63 0.09 2.95
C VAL A 140 -18.24 -0.89 1.85
N ILE A 141 -17.74 -2.08 2.20
CA ILE A 141 -17.44 -3.15 1.23
C ILE A 141 -18.71 -3.47 0.41
N ASP A 142 -19.86 -3.66 1.07
CA ASP A 142 -21.12 -3.96 0.38
C ASP A 142 -21.58 -2.81 -0.55
N LYS A 143 -21.43 -1.56 -0.10
CA LYS A 143 -21.79 -0.38 -0.91
C LYS A 143 -20.91 -0.19 -2.15
N THR A 144 -19.65 -0.63 -2.09
CA THR A 144 -18.68 -0.48 -3.19
C THR A 144 -18.48 -1.75 -4.01
N LYS A 145 -19.17 -2.85 -3.71
CA LYS A 145 -18.98 -4.15 -4.37
C LYS A 145 -19.26 -4.13 -5.88
N GLY A 146 -20.10 -3.20 -6.34
CA GLY A 146 -20.43 -3.02 -7.76
C GLY A 146 -19.41 -2.20 -8.54
N ASN A 147 -18.45 -1.58 -7.86
CA ASN A 147 -17.40 -0.81 -8.54
C ASN A 147 -16.43 -1.77 -9.24
N SER A 148 -15.97 -1.37 -10.42
CA SER A 148 -15.18 -2.19 -11.35
C SER A 148 -13.80 -1.60 -11.69
N GLY A 149 -13.46 -0.46 -11.10
CA GLY A 149 -12.15 0.18 -11.25
C GLY A 149 -11.11 -0.45 -10.32
N MET A 150 -10.33 0.38 -9.62
CA MET A 150 -9.32 -0.08 -8.68
C MET A 150 -9.93 -0.85 -7.51
N THR A 151 -9.31 -1.97 -7.08
CA THR A 151 -9.59 -2.62 -5.81
C THR A 151 -8.65 -2.10 -4.75
N LEU A 152 -9.19 -1.34 -3.77
CA LEU A 152 -8.46 -0.90 -2.58
C LEU A 152 -8.63 -1.93 -1.47
N THR A 153 -7.54 -2.57 -1.05
CA THR A 153 -7.52 -3.56 0.03
C THR A 153 -6.91 -2.97 1.30
N LEU A 154 -7.63 -3.03 2.41
CA LEU A 154 -7.12 -2.68 3.73
C LEU A 154 -6.67 -3.95 4.46
N ALA A 155 -5.37 -4.05 4.78
CA ALA A 155 -4.86 -5.10 5.65
C ALA A 155 -5.09 -4.68 7.12
N LEU A 156 -6.03 -5.36 7.79
CA LEU A 156 -6.54 -5.04 9.12
C LEU A 156 -6.41 -6.24 10.05
N SER A 157 -5.80 -6.05 11.22
CA SER A 157 -5.43 -7.17 12.11
C SER A 157 -4.72 -8.26 11.31
N TYR A 158 -3.78 -7.82 10.45
CA TYR A 158 -3.10 -8.65 9.49
C TYR A 158 -1.65 -8.94 9.90
N GLY A 159 -1.22 -10.15 9.67
CA GLY A 159 0.17 -10.58 9.73
C GLY A 159 0.36 -11.82 8.86
N SER A 160 1.37 -11.82 7.99
CA SER A 160 1.59 -12.93 7.05
C SER A 160 1.82 -14.27 7.73
N ARG A 161 2.53 -14.28 8.86
CA ARG A 161 2.76 -15.54 9.59
C ARG A 161 1.46 -16.13 10.12
N GLU A 162 0.54 -15.29 10.61
CA GLU A 162 -0.80 -15.73 11.04
C GLU A 162 -1.62 -16.23 9.84
N GLU A 163 -1.61 -15.50 8.73
CA GLU A 163 -2.27 -15.90 7.49
C GLU A 163 -1.80 -17.27 7.02
N ILE A 164 -0.47 -17.50 6.95
CA ILE A 164 0.12 -18.77 6.52
C ILE A 164 -0.29 -19.90 7.48
N VAL A 165 -0.20 -19.71 8.79
CA VAL A 165 -0.63 -20.70 9.79
C VAL A 165 -2.10 -21.07 9.59
N LYS A 166 -2.97 -20.07 9.41
CA LYS A 166 -4.40 -20.30 9.17
C LYS A 166 -4.65 -21.05 7.86
N THR A 167 -3.94 -20.69 6.80
CA THR A 167 -3.99 -21.38 5.51
C THR A 167 -3.63 -22.85 5.66
N ILE A 168 -2.54 -23.16 6.39
CA ILE A 168 -2.12 -24.54 6.65
C ILE A 168 -3.20 -25.30 7.43
N GLN A 169 -3.80 -24.67 8.45
CA GLN A 169 -4.87 -25.27 9.23
C GLN A 169 -6.11 -25.60 8.36
N GLU A 170 -6.53 -24.67 7.49
CA GLU A 170 -7.66 -24.89 6.57
C GLU A 170 -7.39 -26.01 5.57
N ILE A 171 -6.19 -26.05 4.97
CA ILE A 171 -5.78 -27.13 4.04
C ILE A 171 -5.73 -28.46 4.78
N SER A 172 -5.12 -28.51 5.98
CA SER A 172 -5.04 -29.73 6.80
C SER A 172 -6.41 -30.30 7.15
N LEU A 173 -7.40 -29.45 7.44
CA LEU A 173 -8.80 -29.87 7.66
C LEU A 173 -9.41 -30.46 6.39
N LYS A 174 -9.13 -29.92 5.22
CA LYS A 174 -9.60 -30.46 3.93
C LYS A 174 -8.95 -31.81 3.64
N VAL A 175 -7.65 -31.97 3.92
CA VAL A 175 -6.95 -33.26 3.81
C VAL A 175 -7.57 -34.28 4.76
N LYS A 176 -7.77 -33.95 6.03
CA LYS A 176 -8.42 -34.83 7.02
C LYS A 176 -9.81 -35.30 6.58
N ASN A 177 -10.55 -34.45 5.87
CA ASN A 177 -11.89 -34.73 5.38
C ASN A 177 -11.91 -35.35 3.96
N ASN A 178 -10.75 -35.78 3.43
CA ASN A 178 -10.57 -36.36 2.09
C ASN A 178 -11.07 -35.46 0.95
N LEU A 179 -11.06 -34.12 1.14
CA LEU A 179 -11.43 -33.14 0.12
C LEU A 179 -10.24 -32.73 -0.76
N ILE A 180 -9.02 -32.89 -0.26
CA ILE A 180 -7.76 -32.66 -0.98
C ILE A 180 -6.80 -33.79 -0.57
N SER A 181 -6.09 -34.38 -1.52
CA SER A 181 -5.01 -35.33 -1.25
C SER A 181 -3.69 -34.58 -1.08
N PRO A 182 -2.81 -34.95 -0.12
CA PRO A 182 -1.57 -34.20 0.17
C PRO A 182 -0.67 -33.98 -1.04
N GLU A 183 -0.61 -34.93 -1.98
CA GLU A 183 0.19 -34.87 -3.20
C GLU A 183 -0.28 -33.80 -4.19
N PHE A 184 -1.51 -33.28 -4.04
CA PHE A 184 -2.07 -32.20 -4.88
C PHE A 184 -1.95 -30.82 -4.22
N ILE A 185 -1.24 -30.72 -3.08
CA ILE A 185 -0.98 -29.41 -2.45
C ILE A 185 0.20 -28.75 -3.18
N ASP A 186 -0.12 -27.76 -3.99
CA ASP A 186 0.81 -26.92 -4.74
C ASP A 186 0.64 -25.42 -4.37
N GLU A 187 1.37 -24.54 -5.04
CA GLU A 187 1.28 -23.09 -4.84
C GLU A 187 -0.14 -22.56 -5.10
N SER A 188 -0.85 -23.12 -6.09
CA SER A 188 -2.22 -22.73 -6.42
C SER A 188 -3.18 -23.05 -5.28
N VAL A 189 -3.04 -24.24 -4.67
CA VAL A 189 -3.83 -24.61 -3.49
C VAL A 189 -3.56 -23.65 -2.34
N ILE A 190 -2.30 -23.27 -2.09
CA ILE A 190 -1.96 -22.30 -1.03
C ILE A 190 -2.58 -20.94 -1.36
N ASN A 191 -2.37 -20.40 -2.56
CA ASN A 191 -2.90 -19.13 -3.01
C ASN A 191 -4.42 -19.04 -2.82
N ASN A 192 -5.15 -20.11 -3.13
CA ASN A 192 -6.61 -20.18 -2.98
C ASN A 192 -7.10 -20.21 -1.52
N HIS A 193 -6.20 -20.36 -0.54
CA HIS A 193 -6.54 -20.37 0.89
C HIS A 193 -6.01 -19.14 1.64
N LEU A 194 -5.14 -18.34 1.01
CA LEU A 194 -4.70 -17.07 1.58
C LEU A 194 -5.85 -16.05 1.65
N TYR A 195 -5.72 -15.06 2.51
CA TYR A 195 -6.65 -13.92 2.54
C TYR A 195 -6.66 -13.17 1.21
N THR A 196 -5.55 -13.22 0.48
CA THR A 196 -5.34 -12.56 -0.81
C THR A 196 -5.75 -13.38 -2.03
N ARG A 197 -6.47 -14.49 -1.86
CA ARG A 197 -6.85 -15.44 -2.95
C ARG A 197 -7.51 -14.83 -4.20
N ASN A 198 -8.04 -13.61 -4.08
CA ASN A 198 -8.68 -12.88 -5.18
C ASN A 198 -7.86 -11.66 -5.64
N LEU A 199 -6.60 -11.58 -5.24
CA LEU A 199 -5.67 -10.52 -5.60
C LEU A 199 -4.48 -11.14 -6.31
N PRO A 200 -3.87 -10.46 -7.30
CA PRO A 200 -2.59 -10.89 -7.86
C PRO A 200 -1.46 -10.68 -6.84
N ASP A 201 -0.30 -11.26 -7.11
CA ASP A 201 0.91 -10.98 -6.35
C ASP A 201 1.29 -9.50 -6.44
N VAL A 202 2.06 -9.03 -5.47
CA VAL A 202 2.48 -7.63 -5.40
C VAL A 202 3.64 -7.39 -6.36
N ASP A 203 3.54 -6.37 -7.19
CA ASP A 203 4.62 -5.92 -8.08
C ASP A 203 5.55 -4.91 -7.43
N LEU A 204 4.98 -3.97 -6.67
CA LEU A 204 5.72 -2.90 -5.99
C LEU A 204 5.27 -2.77 -4.55
N LEU A 205 6.19 -2.96 -3.61
CA LEU A 205 6.00 -2.66 -2.19
C LEU A 205 6.73 -1.38 -1.82
N ILE A 206 5.98 -0.39 -1.34
CA ILE A 206 6.52 0.88 -0.84
C ILE A 206 6.51 0.88 0.69
N ARG A 207 7.61 1.30 1.32
CA ARG A 207 7.63 1.62 2.74
C ARG A 207 8.19 2.98 3.00
N THR A 208 7.46 3.79 3.77
CA THR A 208 7.85 5.14 4.19
C THR A 208 8.68 5.12 5.48
N SER A 209 9.34 6.24 5.78
CA SER A 209 10.02 6.53 7.04
C SER A 209 11.43 5.94 7.24
N GLY A 210 12.15 5.56 6.17
CA GLY A 210 13.54 5.11 6.22
C GLY A 210 13.76 3.68 6.75
N GLU A 211 12.69 2.97 7.12
CA GLU A 211 12.81 1.61 7.66
C GLU A 211 12.86 0.57 6.54
N GLN A 212 13.94 -0.23 6.51
CA GLN A 212 14.21 -1.21 5.45
C GLN A 212 13.85 -2.63 5.87
N ARG A 213 12.59 -2.86 6.22
CA ARG A 213 12.02 -4.16 6.57
C ARG A 213 10.54 -4.23 6.16
N ILE A 214 10.01 -5.42 5.97
CA ILE A 214 8.63 -5.65 5.52
C ILE A 214 7.64 -5.90 6.67
N SER A 215 8.12 -6.03 7.90
CA SER A 215 7.32 -6.11 9.13
C SER A 215 6.14 -7.10 9.06
N ASN A 216 6.42 -8.34 8.63
CA ASN A 216 5.42 -9.40 8.55
C ASN A 216 4.25 -9.08 7.58
N PHE A 217 4.49 -8.27 6.55
CA PHE A 217 3.49 -7.87 5.57
C PHE A 217 3.66 -8.63 4.27
N LEU A 218 2.61 -9.35 3.84
CA LEU A 218 2.47 -10.02 2.54
C LEU A 218 3.66 -10.91 2.14
N LEU A 219 4.26 -11.69 3.09
CA LEU A 219 5.47 -12.49 2.86
C LEU A 219 5.39 -13.39 1.63
N TRP A 220 4.26 -14.04 1.42
CA TRP A 220 4.04 -14.94 0.30
C TRP A 220 3.91 -14.15 -1.01
N GLN A 221 3.10 -13.10 -0.97
CA GLN A 221 2.68 -12.33 -2.14
C GLN A 221 3.76 -11.38 -2.68
N ILE A 222 4.81 -11.09 -1.89
CA ILE A 222 5.92 -10.20 -2.29
C ILE A 222 7.17 -10.95 -2.72
N ALA A 223 7.08 -12.27 -2.95
CA ALA A 223 8.25 -13.10 -3.28
C ALA A 223 9.07 -12.56 -4.46
N TYR A 224 8.42 -11.89 -5.42
CA TYR A 224 9.05 -11.26 -6.59
C TYR A 224 8.73 -9.77 -6.72
N ALA A 225 8.26 -9.13 -5.64
CA ALA A 225 7.96 -7.71 -5.63
C ALA A 225 9.24 -6.86 -5.66
N GLU A 226 9.19 -5.75 -6.38
CA GLU A 226 10.17 -4.70 -6.24
C GLU A 226 9.93 -3.93 -4.94
N LEU A 227 11.00 -3.64 -4.18
CA LEU A 227 10.92 -2.95 -2.91
C LEU A 227 11.40 -1.51 -3.08
N TYR A 228 10.61 -0.55 -2.62
CA TYR A 228 10.96 0.86 -2.60
C TYR A 228 10.87 1.42 -1.18
N PHE A 229 12.00 1.89 -0.64
CA PHE A 229 12.09 2.49 0.69
C PHE A 229 12.35 3.99 0.55
N THR A 230 11.62 4.83 1.31
CA THR A 230 11.80 6.27 1.31
C THR A 230 11.90 6.82 2.73
N GLU A 231 12.72 7.85 2.92
CA GLU A 231 12.89 8.56 4.20
C GLU A 231 11.65 9.39 4.58
N THR A 232 10.80 9.71 3.61
CA THR A 232 9.60 10.51 3.81
C THR A 232 8.68 9.85 4.83
N LEU A 233 8.24 10.60 5.86
CA LEU A 233 7.27 10.13 6.84
C LEU A 233 5.87 10.10 6.24
N TRP A 234 5.05 9.09 6.59
CA TRP A 234 3.76 8.90 5.94
C TRP A 234 2.86 10.13 5.87
N PRO A 235 2.69 10.99 6.92
CA PRO A 235 1.85 12.18 6.81
C PRO A 235 2.32 13.23 5.78
N ASP A 236 3.60 13.19 5.40
CA ASP A 236 4.19 14.09 4.39
C ASP A 236 4.31 13.41 3.01
N TYR A 237 3.87 12.14 2.88
CA TYR A 237 3.91 11.40 1.63
C TYR A 237 2.79 11.86 0.69
N THR A 238 3.17 12.38 -0.45
CA THR A 238 2.26 12.98 -1.44
C THR A 238 2.17 12.12 -2.70
N LYS A 239 1.26 12.45 -3.59
CA LYS A 239 1.14 11.84 -4.92
C LYS A 239 2.47 11.96 -5.72
N ASN A 240 3.26 13.02 -5.59
CA ASN A 240 4.55 13.13 -6.25
C ASN A 240 5.55 12.07 -5.77
N HIS A 241 5.59 11.78 -4.47
CA HIS A 241 6.43 10.70 -3.94
C HIS A 241 6.00 9.32 -4.45
N LEU A 242 4.68 9.12 -4.69
CA LEU A 242 4.19 7.90 -5.33
C LEU A 242 4.68 7.82 -6.78
N PHE A 243 4.62 8.92 -7.52
CA PHE A 243 5.12 8.97 -8.90
C PHE A 243 6.62 8.69 -8.98
N GLU A 244 7.43 9.23 -8.07
CA GLU A 244 8.85 8.90 -7.95
C GLU A 244 9.08 7.40 -7.72
N ALA A 245 8.30 6.77 -6.84
CA ALA A 245 8.37 5.34 -6.59
C ALA A 245 8.03 4.51 -7.84
N ILE A 246 6.99 4.91 -8.59
CA ILE A 246 6.58 4.26 -9.84
C ILE A 246 7.66 4.44 -10.92
N LEU A 247 8.20 5.64 -11.10
CA LEU A 247 9.29 5.90 -12.03
C LEU A 247 10.56 5.10 -11.69
N ASN A 248 10.84 4.91 -10.39
CA ASN A 248 11.93 4.04 -9.95
C ASN A 248 11.65 2.58 -10.30
N TYR A 249 10.41 2.10 -10.07
CA TYR A 249 9.98 0.76 -10.46
C TYR A 249 10.14 0.53 -11.97
N GLN A 250 9.72 1.46 -12.80
CA GLN A 250 9.78 1.35 -14.27
C GLN A 250 11.19 1.28 -14.84
N LYS A 251 12.19 1.74 -14.09
CA LYS A 251 13.61 1.64 -14.47
C LYS A 251 14.23 0.27 -14.18
N ARG A 252 13.52 -0.60 -13.44
CA ARG A 252 14.03 -1.91 -13.03
C ARG A 252 13.69 -2.98 -14.05
N GLU A 253 14.60 -3.93 -14.26
CA GLU A 253 14.38 -5.11 -15.08
C GLU A 253 13.88 -6.24 -14.19
N ARG A 254 12.62 -6.66 -14.36
CA ARG A 254 12.00 -7.76 -13.62
C ARG A 254 12.29 -9.09 -14.33
N ARG A 255 13.14 -9.91 -13.75
CA ARG A 255 13.69 -11.13 -14.41
C ARG A 255 12.96 -12.40 -14.04
N PHE A 256 12.31 -12.48 -12.90
CA PHE A 256 11.63 -13.73 -12.42
C PHE A 256 12.50 -14.97 -12.52
N GLY A 257 13.79 -14.86 -12.13
CA GLY A 257 14.77 -15.94 -12.21
C GLY A 257 15.39 -16.18 -13.59
N LYS A 258 15.01 -15.42 -14.62
CA LYS A 258 15.61 -15.51 -15.98
C LYS A 258 16.84 -14.60 -16.11
N THR A 259 17.65 -14.82 -17.15
CA THR A 259 18.70 -13.87 -17.54
C THR A 259 18.13 -12.76 -18.42
N SER A 260 18.85 -11.63 -18.55
CA SER A 260 18.40 -10.51 -19.40
C SER A 260 18.23 -10.94 -20.88
N GLU A 261 19.09 -11.86 -21.36
CA GLU A 261 19.02 -12.39 -22.75
C GLU A 261 17.78 -13.25 -22.97
N GLN A 262 17.20 -13.84 -21.91
CA GLN A 262 15.98 -14.66 -21.99
C GLN A 262 14.69 -13.83 -21.99
N LEU A 263 14.76 -12.55 -21.59
CA LEU A 263 13.63 -11.64 -21.63
C LEU A 263 13.42 -11.02 -23.01
N ASN A 264 14.46 -10.98 -23.83
CA ASN A 264 14.46 -10.36 -25.16
C ASN A 264 14.19 -11.36 -26.30
N LYS A 265 13.72 -12.55 -25.98
CA LYS A 265 13.26 -13.58 -26.93
C LYS A 265 11.74 -13.72 -26.86
#